data_3eb3e98093a3f394f3c61fdf084fba2d
#
_entry.id   3eb3e98093a3f394f3c61fdf084fba2d
#
_cell.length_a   1.000
_cell.length_b   1.000
_cell.length_c   1.000
_cell.angle_alpha   90.00
_cell.angle_beta   90.00
_cell.angle_gamma   90.00
#
_symmetry.space_group_name_H-M   'P 1'
#
loop_
_entity.id
_entity.type
_entity.pdbx_description
1 polymer ?
#
loop_
_entity_poly.entity_id
_entity_poly.type
_entity_poly.pdbx_seq_one_letter_code
_entity_poly.pdbx_strand_id
1 'polypeptide(L)'
;QIPSGAKADQNKQKEYTTIKDAQGNDYVLVHQAVESGKESYLDAVVSQTGDSPYPLDSIVFKTKQGEKIPVELIDDNTVRLTLTGSYTFENETIYAVVPSKEDRTKQLTAGAFTLWHLTDRTVNVVLVSVDGAPIPDGTENTIQNIFKKGVTTINIDRKTATLDASLLGIDGKLEIGDSPWLTAYNDEQKAVISNLKPQIDYKTDKYYLFVFKDG
;
A
#
# COMPACT_ATOMS: atom_id res chain seq x y z
N GLN A 1 -5.61 8.35 1.46
CA GLN A 1 -7.02 8.26 1.89
C GLN A 1 -7.33 6.80 2.17
N ILE A 2 -7.65 6.45 3.42
CA ILE A 2 -8.26 5.16 3.71
C ILE A 2 -9.58 5.16 2.93
N PRO A 3 -9.85 4.18 2.03
CA PRO A 3 -11.07 4.21 1.24
C PRO A 3 -12.29 4.26 2.17
N SER A 4 -13.00 5.38 2.17
CA SER A 4 -14.30 5.51 2.81
C SER A 4 -15.28 4.71 1.99
N GLY A 5 -15.61 3.49 2.38
CA GLY A 5 -16.58 2.66 1.67
C GLY A 5 -16.28 1.16 1.62
N ALA A 6 -15.05 0.73 1.67
CA ALA A 6 -14.77 -0.64 2.06
C ALA A 6 -15.13 -0.77 3.56
N LYS A 7 -15.79 -1.84 3.96
CA LYS A 7 -15.84 -2.23 5.38
C LYS A 7 -14.38 -2.34 5.82
N ALA A 8 -13.82 -1.21 6.30
CA ALA A 8 -12.46 -1.17 6.78
C ALA A 8 -12.42 -2.23 7.87
N ASP A 9 -11.58 -3.23 7.67
CA ASP A 9 -11.38 -4.26 8.66
C ASP A 9 -10.96 -3.56 9.95
N GLN A 10 -11.89 -3.46 10.90
CA GLN A 10 -11.69 -2.76 12.17
C GLN A 10 -10.49 -3.33 12.94
N ASN A 11 -10.09 -4.57 12.65
CA ASN A 11 -8.91 -5.19 13.24
C ASN A 11 -7.62 -4.62 12.61
N LYS A 12 -7.61 -4.29 11.33
CA LYS A 12 -6.47 -3.64 10.68
C LYS A 12 -6.30 -2.18 11.09
N GLN A 13 -7.39 -1.46 11.39
CA GLN A 13 -7.29 -0.09 11.87
C GLN A 13 -6.57 0.02 13.22
N LYS A 14 -6.60 -1.02 14.05
CA LYS A 14 -5.88 -1.06 15.33
C LYS A 14 -4.36 -1.14 15.17
N GLU A 15 -3.86 -1.50 14.00
CA GLU A 15 -2.43 -1.58 13.69
C GLU A 15 -1.84 -0.21 13.30
N TYR A 16 -2.70 0.78 12.98
CA TYR A 16 -2.24 2.13 12.63
C TYR A 16 -2.03 2.99 13.88
N THR A 17 -0.97 3.78 13.84
CA THR A 17 -0.72 4.77 14.90
C THR A 17 -1.83 5.81 14.90
N THR A 18 -2.37 6.08 16.09
CA THR A 18 -3.41 7.07 16.30
C THR A 18 -2.85 8.19 17.16
N ILE A 19 -3.12 9.43 16.78
CA ILE A 19 -2.84 10.63 17.59
C ILE A 19 -4.15 11.36 17.88
N LYS A 20 -4.12 12.32 18.80
CA LYS A 20 -5.27 13.20 19.06
C LYS A 20 -5.18 14.44 18.18
N ASP A 21 -6.31 14.83 17.58
CA ASP A 21 -6.47 16.12 16.91
C ASP A 21 -6.63 17.27 17.95
N ALA A 22 -6.76 18.49 17.46
CA ALA A 22 -6.93 19.67 18.32
C ALA A 22 -8.24 19.65 19.14
N GLN A 23 -9.23 18.85 18.73
CA GLN A 23 -10.51 18.65 19.41
C GLN A 23 -10.52 17.44 20.34
N GLY A 24 -9.42 16.67 20.39
CA GLY A 24 -9.27 15.46 21.19
C GLY A 24 -9.83 14.20 20.54
N ASN A 25 -10.25 14.25 19.26
CA ASN A 25 -10.69 13.07 18.53
C ASN A 25 -9.51 12.23 18.07
N ASP A 26 -9.76 10.95 17.79
CA ASP A 26 -8.74 10.06 17.25
C ASP A 26 -8.47 10.39 15.76
N TYR A 27 -7.21 10.66 15.46
CA TYR A 27 -6.70 10.84 14.10
C TYR A 27 -5.75 9.70 13.75
N VAL A 28 -6.14 8.89 12.77
CA VAL A 28 -5.34 7.76 12.30
C VAL A 28 -4.30 8.26 11.31
N LEU A 29 -3.02 7.99 11.57
CA LEU A 29 -1.95 8.37 10.66
C LEU A 29 -2.02 7.55 9.38
N VAL A 30 -2.06 8.23 8.24
CA VAL A 30 -1.88 7.61 6.93
C VAL A 30 -0.39 7.33 6.70
N HIS A 31 -0.09 6.35 5.85
CA HIS A 31 1.27 5.94 5.56
C HIS A 31 1.63 6.34 4.13
N GLN A 32 2.81 6.91 3.96
CA GLN A 32 3.41 7.24 2.69
C GLN A 32 4.79 6.59 2.61
N ALA A 33 5.14 6.00 1.47
CA ALA A 33 6.47 5.46 1.24
C ALA A 33 7.27 6.34 0.29
N VAL A 34 8.58 6.39 0.53
CA VAL A 34 9.56 6.98 -0.36
C VAL A 34 10.75 6.02 -0.50
N GLU A 35 11.31 5.91 -1.69
CA GLU A 35 12.51 5.11 -1.91
C GLU A 35 13.72 5.80 -1.30
N SER A 36 14.52 5.05 -0.52
CA SER A 36 15.75 5.56 0.11
C SER A 36 16.68 6.18 -0.93
N GLY A 37 17.14 7.39 -0.67
CA GLY A 37 18.02 8.17 -1.57
C GLY A 37 17.31 8.81 -2.77
N LYS A 38 15.98 8.71 -2.86
CA LYS A 38 15.20 9.39 -3.91
C LYS A 38 14.21 10.39 -3.34
N GLU A 39 13.67 11.22 -4.21
CA GLU A 39 12.58 12.15 -3.90
C GLU A 39 11.24 11.59 -4.39
N SER A 40 10.19 11.94 -3.68
CA SER A 40 8.80 11.68 -4.03
C SER A 40 7.95 12.88 -3.66
N TYR A 41 6.79 13.02 -4.28
CA TYR A 41 5.90 14.16 -4.06
C TYR A 41 4.59 13.67 -3.45
N LEU A 42 4.08 14.46 -2.49
CA LEU A 42 2.79 14.22 -1.86
C LEU A 42 1.98 15.52 -1.85
N ASP A 43 0.81 15.49 -2.48
CA ASP A 43 -0.12 16.62 -2.45
C ASP A 43 -1.00 16.50 -1.21
N ALA A 44 -0.92 17.49 -0.32
CA ALA A 44 -1.72 17.60 0.88
C ALA A 44 -2.83 18.63 0.68
N VAL A 45 -4.08 18.17 0.75
CA VAL A 45 -5.26 19.04 0.71
C VAL A 45 -5.59 19.48 2.13
N VAL A 46 -5.65 20.78 2.34
CA VAL A 46 -5.95 21.40 3.63
C VAL A 46 -7.42 21.79 3.70
N SER A 47 -8.13 21.19 4.63
CA SER A 47 -9.49 21.61 4.98
C SER A 47 -9.44 22.54 6.18
N GLN A 48 -10.10 23.68 6.08
CA GLN A 48 -10.20 24.62 7.20
C GLN A 48 -11.62 24.64 7.74
N THR A 49 -11.74 24.64 9.06
CA THR A 49 -13.01 24.73 9.76
C THR A 49 -13.00 25.95 10.70
N GLY A 50 -14.09 26.70 10.74
CA GLY A 50 -14.26 27.89 11.62
C GLY A 50 -14.00 29.22 10.92
N ASP A 51 -14.27 30.30 11.65
CA ASP A 51 -14.36 31.67 11.12
C ASP A 51 -13.00 32.39 11.00
N SER A 52 -11.92 31.78 11.44
CA SER A 52 -10.61 32.40 11.42
C SER A 52 -9.54 31.41 10.93
N PRO A 53 -9.50 31.14 9.63
CA PRO A 53 -8.57 30.20 9.06
C PRO A 53 -7.12 30.67 9.23
N TYR A 54 -6.21 29.69 9.30
CA TYR A 54 -4.79 29.95 9.16
C TYR A 54 -4.47 30.14 7.67
N PRO A 55 -3.65 31.13 7.30
CA PRO A 55 -3.12 31.18 5.93
C PRO A 55 -2.41 29.88 5.58
N LEU A 56 -2.57 29.40 4.35
CA LEU A 56 -2.01 28.11 3.92
C LEU A 56 -0.48 28.11 4.01
N ASP A 57 0.18 29.23 3.76
CA ASP A 57 1.60 29.46 3.88
C ASP A 57 2.12 29.47 5.34
N SER A 58 1.23 29.55 6.33
CA SER A 58 1.58 29.46 7.75
C SER A 58 1.73 28.00 8.22
N ILE A 59 1.33 27.03 7.41
CA ILE A 59 1.45 25.62 7.74
C ILE A 59 2.88 25.15 7.46
N VAL A 60 3.55 24.63 8.47
CA VAL A 60 4.90 24.07 8.36
C VAL A 60 4.82 22.57 8.49
N PHE A 61 5.35 21.84 7.50
CA PHE A 61 5.54 20.40 7.58
C PHE A 61 6.94 20.12 8.10
N LYS A 62 7.05 19.28 9.13
CA LYS A 62 8.33 18.98 9.77
C LYS A 62 8.36 17.62 10.45
N THR A 63 9.57 17.08 10.61
CA THR A 63 9.83 15.90 11.43
C THR A 63 9.66 16.20 12.93
N LYS A 64 9.65 15.17 13.76
CA LYS A 64 9.67 15.31 15.23
C LYS A 64 10.91 16.06 15.72
N GLN A 65 12.05 15.94 15.02
CA GLN A 65 13.30 16.63 15.34
C GLN A 65 13.29 18.11 14.90
N GLY A 66 12.27 18.53 14.16
CA GLY A 66 12.12 19.91 13.69
C GLY A 66 12.66 20.19 12.30
N GLU A 67 13.15 19.18 11.58
CA GLU A 67 13.57 19.31 10.20
C GLU A 67 12.34 19.62 9.32
N LYS A 68 12.45 20.70 8.53
CA LYS A 68 11.35 21.14 7.68
C LYS A 68 11.30 20.37 6.37
N ILE A 69 10.11 19.94 5.98
CA ILE A 69 9.84 19.38 4.66
C ILE A 69 9.60 20.51 3.67
N PRO A 70 10.27 20.54 2.50
CA PRO A 70 10.03 21.54 1.46
C PRO A 70 8.59 21.46 0.94
N VAL A 71 7.97 22.63 0.73
CA VAL A 71 6.56 22.76 0.34
C VAL A 71 6.44 23.72 -0.82
N GLU A 72 5.60 23.38 -1.81
CA GLU A 72 5.18 24.22 -2.93
C GLU A 72 3.67 24.41 -2.88
N LEU A 73 3.19 25.63 -3.03
CA LEU A 73 1.76 25.92 -3.14
C LEU A 73 1.27 25.54 -4.54
N ILE A 74 0.28 24.67 -4.64
CA ILE A 74 -0.31 24.22 -5.91
C ILE A 74 -1.57 25.03 -6.25
N ASP A 75 -2.44 25.22 -5.25
CA ASP A 75 -3.66 26.03 -5.35
C ASP A 75 -4.09 26.56 -3.97
N ASP A 76 -5.27 27.13 -3.87
CA ASP A 76 -5.76 27.81 -2.66
C ASP A 76 -5.89 26.90 -1.42
N ASN A 77 -5.90 25.58 -1.61
CA ASN A 77 -6.03 24.61 -0.52
C ASN A 77 -5.11 23.41 -0.62
N THR A 78 -4.21 23.38 -1.60
CA THR A 78 -3.33 22.23 -1.84
C THR A 78 -1.88 22.66 -1.82
N VAL A 79 -1.10 21.93 -1.05
CA VAL A 79 0.36 22.08 -1.01
C VAL A 79 1.03 20.78 -1.43
N ARG A 80 2.12 20.87 -2.18
CA ARG A 80 2.97 19.74 -2.56
C ARG A 80 4.17 19.67 -1.63
N LEU A 81 4.36 18.54 -1.00
CA LEU A 81 5.54 18.23 -0.20
C LEU A 81 6.56 17.48 -1.04
N THR A 82 7.83 17.86 -0.91
CA THR A 82 8.96 17.09 -1.45
C THR A 82 9.50 16.20 -0.33
N LEU A 83 9.30 14.89 -0.46
CA LEU A 83 9.74 13.89 0.51
C LEU A 83 11.03 13.26 0.05
N THR A 84 12.06 13.25 0.89
CA THR A 84 13.37 12.64 0.58
C THR A 84 13.55 11.37 1.39
N GLY A 85 13.89 10.27 0.70
CA GLY A 85 14.15 8.98 1.33
C GLY A 85 15.48 8.94 2.07
N SER A 86 15.48 8.42 3.29
CA SER A 86 16.67 8.21 4.12
C SER A 86 17.15 6.77 4.08
N TYR A 87 18.46 6.55 4.34
CA TYR A 87 19.04 5.22 4.61
C TYR A 87 19.29 4.98 6.09
N THR A 88 19.07 5.99 6.93
CA THR A 88 19.46 5.93 8.35
C THR A 88 18.37 5.42 9.28
N PHE A 89 17.12 5.51 8.84
CA PHE A 89 15.97 5.06 9.62
C PHE A 89 14.85 4.56 8.70
N GLU A 90 14.02 3.69 9.23
CA GLU A 90 13.00 2.98 8.48
C GLU A 90 11.73 3.81 8.29
N ASN A 91 11.35 4.58 9.30
CA ASN A 91 10.20 5.46 9.23
C ASN A 91 10.30 6.63 10.21
N GLU A 92 9.52 7.67 9.94
CA GLU A 92 9.35 8.83 10.80
C GLU A 92 7.94 9.41 10.68
N THR A 93 7.55 10.23 11.66
CA THR A 93 6.29 10.96 11.60
C THR A 93 6.54 12.39 11.14
N ILE A 94 5.83 12.80 10.10
CA ILE A 94 5.80 14.16 9.59
C ILE A 94 4.55 14.84 10.16
N TYR A 95 4.72 16.00 10.77
CA TYR A 95 3.67 16.82 11.37
C TYR A 95 3.43 18.06 10.52
N ALA A 96 2.16 18.33 10.21
CA ALA A 96 1.69 19.64 9.76
C ALA A 96 1.39 20.48 11.00
N VAL A 97 2.09 21.58 11.18
CA VAL A 97 1.92 22.44 12.37
C VAL A 97 1.65 23.90 11.97
N VAL A 98 0.89 24.59 12.80
CA VAL A 98 0.64 26.03 12.71
C VAL A 98 1.03 26.71 14.02
N PRO A 99 1.43 28.00 14.01
CA PRO A 99 1.67 28.74 15.25
C PRO A 99 0.35 28.91 16.03
N SER A 100 0.38 28.75 17.35
CA SER A 100 -0.78 29.05 18.17
C SER A 100 -1.08 30.56 18.14
N LYS A 101 -2.35 30.92 18.02
CA LYS A 101 -2.80 32.34 18.09
C LYS A 101 -2.74 32.90 19.51
N GLU A 102 -2.88 32.02 20.50
CA GLU A 102 -2.85 32.38 21.92
C GLU A 102 -1.42 32.54 22.46
N ASP A 103 -0.53 31.65 22.00
CA ASP A 103 0.87 31.65 22.46
C ASP A 103 1.77 31.31 21.27
N ARG A 104 2.42 32.33 20.70
CA ARG A 104 3.28 32.18 19.51
C ARG A 104 4.52 31.32 19.74
N THR A 105 4.84 31.00 21.00
CA THR A 105 5.92 30.05 21.31
C THR A 105 5.48 28.59 21.15
N LYS A 106 4.18 28.34 21.04
CA LYS A 106 3.58 27.02 20.86
C LYS A 106 3.14 26.80 19.42
N GLN A 107 3.11 25.54 19.04
CA GLN A 107 2.58 25.10 17.76
C GLN A 107 1.43 24.12 18.00
N LEU A 108 0.43 24.19 17.13
CA LEU A 108 -0.70 23.27 17.10
C LEU A 108 -0.49 22.30 15.95
N THR A 109 -0.80 21.04 16.16
CA THR A 109 -0.76 20.03 15.12
C THR A 109 -2.07 20.05 14.34
N ALA A 110 -1.98 20.35 13.04
CA ALA A 110 -3.11 20.35 12.11
C ALA A 110 -3.29 18.97 11.44
N GLY A 111 -2.24 18.18 11.37
CA GLY A 111 -2.27 16.84 10.80
C GLY A 111 -0.92 16.14 10.91
N ALA A 112 -0.88 14.86 10.58
CA ALA A 112 0.37 14.11 10.54
C ALA A 112 0.23 12.88 9.62
N PHE A 113 1.36 12.34 9.19
CA PHE A 113 1.44 11.05 8.49
C PHE A 113 2.76 10.36 8.82
N THR A 114 2.81 9.04 8.63
CA THR A 114 4.04 8.26 8.75
C THR A 114 4.71 8.17 7.38
N LEU A 115 5.96 8.60 7.30
CA LEU A 115 6.82 8.44 6.12
C LEU A 115 7.70 7.22 6.31
N TRP A 116 7.62 6.26 5.37
CA TRP A 116 8.45 5.07 5.32
C TRP A 116 9.55 5.25 4.28
N HIS A 117 10.79 4.98 4.70
CA HIS A 117 11.98 5.01 3.84
C HIS A 117 12.30 3.57 3.44
N LEU A 118 11.97 3.20 2.20
CA LEU A 118 12.05 1.83 1.74
C LEU A 118 13.15 1.67 0.69
N THR A 119 13.92 0.60 0.81
CA THR A 119 14.83 0.20 -0.26
C THR A 119 14.04 -0.51 -1.35
N ASP A 120 14.28 -0.17 -2.62
CA ASP A 120 13.66 -0.87 -3.75
C ASP A 120 13.98 -2.37 -3.69
N ARG A 121 12.96 -3.17 -3.89
CA ARG A 121 13.08 -4.62 -4.00
C ARG A 121 12.38 -5.10 -5.25
N THR A 122 13.00 -6.06 -5.91
CA THR A 122 12.40 -6.71 -7.08
C THR A 122 11.80 -8.06 -6.69
N VAL A 123 10.58 -8.30 -7.15
CA VAL A 123 9.86 -9.57 -6.97
C VAL A 123 9.47 -10.12 -8.33
N ASN A 124 9.78 -11.38 -8.58
CA ASN A 124 9.41 -12.07 -9.82
C ASN A 124 8.10 -12.84 -9.60
N VAL A 125 7.13 -12.58 -10.46
CA VAL A 125 5.80 -13.20 -10.43
C VAL A 125 5.54 -13.88 -11.77
N VAL A 126 4.95 -15.07 -11.73
CA VAL A 126 4.49 -15.77 -12.92
C VAL A 126 2.97 -15.90 -12.87
N LEU A 127 2.29 -15.31 -13.85
CA LEU A 127 0.86 -15.51 -14.05
C LEU A 127 0.66 -16.77 -14.89
N VAL A 128 0.01 -17.76 -14.34
CA VAL A 128 -0.22 -19.06 -14.99
C VAL A 128 -1.68 -19.18 -15.35
N SER A 129 -1.99 -19.14 -16.65
CA SER A 129 -3.31 -19.46 -17.16
C SER A 129 -3.48 -20.98 -17.19
N VAL A 130 -4.40 -21.51 -16.41
CA VAL A 130 -4.73 -22.94 -16.35
C VAL A 130 -5.87 -23.22 -17.32
N ASP A 131 -5.70 -24.20 -18.23
CA ASP A 131 -6.67 -24.60 -19.24
C ASP A 131 -7.18 -23.44 -20.13
N GLY A 132 -6.29 -22.45 -20.37
CA GLY A 132 -6.64 -21.27 -21.14
C GLY A 132 -7.60 -20.32 -20.42
N ALA A 133 -7.56 -20.29 -19.09
CA ALA A 133 -8.31 -19.29 -18.30
C ALA A 133 -7.89 -17.88 -18.72
N PRO A 134 -8.82 -16.96 -18.96
CA PRO A 134 -8.49 -15.62 -19.41
C PRO A 134 -7.83 -14.82 -18.29
N ILE A 135 -6.70 -14.19 -18.59
CA ILE A 135 -6.09 -13.18 -17.74
C ILE A 135 -6.45 -11.83 -18.34
N PRO A 136 -7.24 -10.98 -17.66
CA PRO A 136 -7.70 -9.71 -18.19
C PRO A 136 -6.55 -8.82 -18.68
N ASP A 137 -6.80 -8.05 -19.72
CA ASP A 137 -5.84 -7.06 -20.22
C ASP A 137 -5.55 -6.01 -19.13
N GLY A 138 -4.30 -5.61 -19.02
CA GLY A 138 -3.87 -4.63 -18.01
C GLY A 138 -3.64 -5.19 -16.61
N THR A 139 -3.83 -6.51 -16.38
CA THR A 139 -3.57 -7.15 -15.08
C THR A 139 -2.15 -6.87 -14.57
N GLU A 140 -1.13 -6.97 -15.44
CA GLU A 140 0.28 -6.70 -15.10
C GLU A 140 0.46 -5.25 -14.64
N ASN A 141 -0.07 -4.31 -15.42
CA ASN A 141 0.01 -2.89 -15.09
C ASN A 141 -0.66 -2.59 -13.74
N THR A 142 -1.80 -3.24 -13.46
CA THR A 142 -2.51 -3.09 -12.20
C THR A 142 -1.67 -3.60 -11.05
N ILE A 143 -1.10 -4.79 -11.16
CA ILE A 143 -0.23 -5.38 -10.14
C ILE A 143 0.99 -4.48 -9.92
N GLN A 144 1.70 -4.10 -10.99
CA GLN A 144 2.88 -3.24 -10.90
C GLN A 144 2.57 -1.89 -10.23
N ASN A 145 1.45 -1.25 -10.57
CA ASN A 145 1.05 0.03 -9.99
C ASN A 145 0.70 -0.07 -8.50
N ILE A 146 0.11 -1.19 -8.07
CA ILE A 146 -0.19 -1.43 -6.65
C ILE A 146 1.11 -1.55 -5.85
N PHE A 147 2.03 -2.41 -6.30
CA PHE A 147 3.26 -2.69 -5.57
C PHE A 147 4.28 -1.56 -5.63
N LYS A 148 4.29 -0.77 -6.71
CA LYS A 148 5.12 0.43 -6.84
C LYS A 148 4.88 1.45 -5.71
N LYS A 149 3.66 1.51 -5.16
CA LYS A 149 3.34 2.36 -4.00
C LYS A 149 4.10 1.96 -2.73
N GLY A 150 4.54 0.70 -2.64
CA GLY A 150 5.39 0.17 -1.57
C GLY A 150 6.85 0.00 -2.00
N VAL A 151 7.32 0.79 -2.99
CA VAL A 151 8.70 0.75 -3.49
C VAL A 151 9.12 -0.67 -3.88
N THR A 152 8.23 -1.39 -4.58
CA THR A 152 8.48 -2.75 -5.02
C THR A 152 8.28 -2.86 -6.53
N THR A 153 9.32 -3.28 -7.23
CA THR A 153 9.30 -3.58 -8.67
C THR A 153 8.82 -5.01 -8.86
N ILE A 154 7.76 -5.22 -9.63
CA ILE A 154 7.25 -6.55 -9.97
C ILE A 154 7.60 -6.87 -11.41
N ASN A 155 8.41 -7.90 -11.63
CA ASN A 155 8.62 -8.51 -12.94
C ASN A 155 7.59 -9.61 -13.14
N ILE A 156 6.84 -9.55 -14.23
CA ILE A 156 5.75 -10.49 -14.50
C ILE A 156 6.01 -11.26 -15.77
N ASP A 157 6.04 -12.59 -15.67
CA ASP A 157 6.05 -13.53 -16.77
C ASP A 157 4.66 -14.17 -16.92
N ARG A 158 4.28 -14.57 -18.16
CA ARG A 158 3.06 -15.37 -18.41
C ARG A 158 3.45 -16.80 -18.78
N LYS A 159 2.70 -17.76 -18.24
CA LYS A 159 2.79 -19.17 -18.58
C LYS A 159 1.39 -19.74 -18.77
N THR A 160 1.34 -20.90 -19.41
CA THR A 160 0.12 -21.71 -19.53
C THR A 160 0.40 -23.09 -18.97
N ALA A 161 -0.61 -23.71 -18.39
CA ALA A 161 -0.55 -25.08 -17.92
C ALA A 161 -1.91 -25.75 -18.09
N THR A 162 -1.92 -27.07 -18.16
CA THR A 162 -3.14 -27.88 -18.24
C THR A 162 -3.32 -28.66 -16.95
N LEU A 163 -4.50 -28.59 -16.35
CA LEU A 163 -4.84 -29.31 -15.15
C LEU A 163 -5.41 -30.69 -15.48
N ASP A 164 -4.93 -31.71 -14.78
CA ASP A 164 -5.60 -32.99 -14.75
C ASP A 164 -6.90 -32.87 -13.94
N ALA A 165 -8.04 -32.87 -14.62
CA ALA A 165 -9.34 -32.68 -14.01
C ALA A 165 -9.68 -33.77 -12.95
N SER A 166 -9.00 -34.92 -12.98
CA SER A 166 -9.19 -35.97 -11.97
C SER A 166 -8.66 -35.57 -10.57
N LEU A 167 -7.89 -34.48 -10.48
CA LEU A 167 -7.36 -33.94 -9.23
C LEU A 167 -8.35 -33.00 -8.52
N LEU A 168 -9.40 -32.58 -9.21
CA LEU A 168 -10.47 -31.78 -8.63
C LEU A 168 -11.47 -32.69 -7.90
N GLY A 169 -12.13 -32.14 -6.89
CA GLY A 169 -13.16 -32.83 -6.15
C GLY A 169 -14.34 -33.33 -7.02
N ILE A 170 -15.31 -34.00 -6.39
CA ILE A 170 -16.46 -34.61 -7.08
C ILE A 170 -17.29 -33.59 -7.87
N ASP A 171 -17.27 -32.34 -7.46
CA ASP A 171 -17.97 -31.23 -8.12
C ASP A 171 -17.15 -30.59 -9.28
N GLY A 172 -15.93 -31.08 -9.53
CA GLY A 172 -15.05 -30.54 -10.55
C GLY A 172 -14.48 -29.15 -10.26
N LYS A 173 -14.58 -28.68 -9.01
CA LYS A 173 -14.07 -27.37 -8.59
C LYS A 173 -12.92 -27.53 -7.62
N LEU A 174 -12.00 -26.57 -7.66
CA LEU A 174 -10.90 -26.50 -6.70
C LEU A 174 -11.45 -26.03 -5.36
N GLU A 175 -11.27 -26.84 -4.32
CA GLU A 175 -11.67 -26.50 -2.97
C GLU A 175 -10.74 -25.45 -2.38
N ILE A 176 -11.29 -24.27 -2.03
CA ILE A 176 -10.51 -23.14 -1.52
C ILE A 176 -10.13 -23.33 -0.05
N GLY A 177 -10.86 -24.19 0.69
CA GLY A 177 -10.69 -24.38 2.13
C GLY A 177 -11.24 -23.20 2.96
N ASP A 178 -11.17 -23.36 4.28
CA ASP A 178 -11.76 -22.39 5.23
C ASP A 178 -10.88 -21.15 5.49
N SER A 179 -9.66 -21.13 5.00
CA SER A 179 -8.72 -20.01 5.23
C SER A 179 -8.70 -19.05 4.06
N PRO A 180 -9.24 -17.83 4.18
CA PRO A 180 -9.19 -16.82 3.13
C PRO A 180 -7.76 -16.35 2.81
N TRP A 181 -6.79 -16.68 3.66
CA TRP A 181 -5.39 -16.30 3.52
C TRP A 181 -4.48 -17.43 3.07
N LEU A 182 -5.02 -18.61 2.77
CA LEU A 182 -4.25 -19.79 2.35
C LEU A 182 -3.00 -20.04 3.22
N THR A 183 -3.16 -19.94 4.53
CA THR A 183 -2.05 -20.16 5.48
C THR A 183 -1.50 -21.60 5.40
N ALA A 184 -2.30 -22.54 4.90
CA ALA A 184 -1.88 -23.90 4.57
C ALA A 184 -2.71 -24.38 3.37
N TYR A 185 -2.05 -25.04 2.42
CA TYR A 185 -2.72 -25.69 1.32
C TYR A 185 -3.34 -27.02 1.79
N ASN A 186 -4.60 -27.29 1.40
CA ASN A 186 -5.22 -28.61 1.57
C ASN A 186 -4.60 -29.63 0.61
N ASP A 187 -5.01 -30.88 0.69
CA ASP A 187 -4.38 -31.96 -0.09
C ASP A 187 -4.73 -31.87 -1.58
N GLU A 188 -5.93 -31.41 -1.93
CA GLU A 188 -6.33 -31.14 -3.31
C GLU A 188 -5.48 -30.02 -3.92
N GLN A 189 -5.31 -28.88 -3.23
CA GLN A 189 -4.47 -27.78 -3.66
C GLN A 189 -3.01 -28.20 -3.84
N LYS A 190 -2.48 -29.05 -2.95
CA LYS A 190 -1.12 -29.63 -3.07
C LYS A 190 -0.98 -30.51 -4.30
N ALA A 191 -2.00 -31.36 -4.57
CA ALA A 191 -2.03 -32.22 -5.76
C ALA A 191 -2.04 -31.40 -7.05
N VAL A 192 -2.93 -30.40 -7.12
CA VAL A 192 -3.00 -29.44 -8.25
C VAL A 192 -1.67 -28.73 -8.47
N ILE A 193 -1.08 -28.15 -7.42
CA ILE A 193 0.23 -27.47 -7.53
C ILE A 193 1.31 -28.44 -8.02
N SER A 194 1.31 -29.68 -7.52
CA SER A 194 2.30 -30.70 -7.93
C SER A 194 2.14 -31.10 -9.40
N ASN A 195 0.92 -31.11 -9.93
CA ASN A 195 0.64 -31.38 -11.34
C ASN A 195 1.08 -30.24 -12.25
N LEU A 196 0.90 -28.98 -11.82
CA LEU A 196 1.19 -27.80 -12.63
C LEU A 196 2.69 -27.41 -12.64
N LYS A 197 3.41 -27.61 -11.54
CA LYS A 197 4.83 -27.23 -11.39
C LYS A 197 5.74 -27.70 -12.53
N PRO A 198 5.71 -28.97 -13.00
CA PRO A 198 6.60 -29.43 -14.08
C PRO A 198 6.37 -28.73 -15.42
N GLN A 199 5.15 -28.22 -15.63
CA GLN A 199 4.75 -27.63 -16.90
C GLN A 199 5.23 -26.18 -17.09
N ILE A 200 5.62 -25.50 -16.00
CA ILE A 200 5.89 -24.05 -15.99
C ILE A 200 7.34 -23.69 -15.68
N ASP A 201 8.26 -24.65 -15.69
CA ASP A 201 9.65 -24.46 -15.27
C ASP A 201 9.72 -23.77 -13.89
N TYR A 202 9.10 -24.42 -12.89
CA TYR A 202 8.96 -23.89 -11.55
C TYR A 202 10.32 -23.57 -10.91
N LYS A 203 10.44 -22.36 -10.31
CA LYS A 203 11.61 -21.90 -9.56
C LYS A 203 11.17 -21.45 -8.18
N THR A 204 12.02 -21.67 -7.19
CA THR A 204 11.72 -21.32 -5.80
C THR A 204 11.89 -19.83 -5.47
N ASP A 205 12.49 -19.07 -6.36
CA ASP A 205 12.74 -17.62 -6.25
C ASP A 205 11.65 -16.77 -6.91
N LYS A 206 10.56 -17.40 -7.37
CA LYS A 206 9.41 -16.74 -8.00
C LYS A 206 8.12 -17.03 -7.27
N TYR A 207 7.17 -16.10 -7.36
CA TYR A 207 5.79 -16.30 -6.91
C TYR A 207 4.92 -16.68 -8.10
N TYR A 208 3.95 -17.57 -7.89
CA TYR A 208 3.07 -18.08 -8.92
C TYR A 208 1.62 -17.78 -8.59
N LEU A 209 0.92 -17.14 -9.53
CA LEU A 209 -0.51 -16.87 -9.45
C LEU A 209 -1.21 -17.71 -10.51
N PHE A 210 -1.89 -18.75 -10.08
CA PHE A 210 -2.66 -19.62 -10.96
C PHE A 210 -4.05 -19.05 -11.17
N VAL A 211 -4.43 -18.85 -12.43
CA VAL A 211 -5.75 -18.37 -12.83
C VAL A 211 -6.51 -19.54 -13.42
N PHE A 212 -7.62 -19.87 -12.81
CA PHE A 212 -8.53 -20.94 -13.25
C PHE A 212 -9.75 -20.32 -13.92
N LYS A 213 -10.45 -21.10 -14.78
CA LYS A 213 -11.77 -20.71 -15.29
C LYS A 213 -12.78 -20.78 -14.14
N ASP A 214 -13.71 -19.85 -14.15
CA ASP A 214 -14.89 -19.95 -13.27
C ASP A 214 -15.66 -21.24 -13.64
N GLY A 215 -16.02 -22.02 -12.62
CA GLY A 215 -16.77 -23.26 -12.76
C GLY A 215 -18.27 -23.02 -12.75
#